data_3d2a4af477d717fb4e6280cd43a04c16
#
_entry.id   3d2a4af477d717fb4e6280cd43a04c16
#
_cell.length_a   1.000
_cell.length_b   1.000
_cell.length_c   1.000
_cell.angle_alpha   90.00
_cell.angle_beta   90.00
_cell.angle_gamma   90.00
#
_symmetry.space_group_name_H-M   'P 1'
#
loop_
_entity.id
_entity.type
_entity.pdbx_description
1 polymer ?
#
loop_
_entity_poly.entity_id
_entity_poly.type
_entity_poly.pdbx_seq_one_letter_code
_entity_poly.pdbx_strand_id
1 'polypeptide(L)'
;MRETARKKKKAGWIIGGILAFLFAALAVLAVLALSDPKKDQAFHQGATQRATVQALAQGTLTGQPVALSEEQLNDLLPSDLAAYLSTDSLTVKAVHVSLTEDSLLEVYLPVRLQGIDLAVTMQVNPVCEAGKIQLQIKSLRVGYLPVPTDWV
;
A
#
# COMPACT_ATOMS: atom_id res chain seq x y z
N MET A 1 -13.26 -44.33 -39.46
CA MET A 1 -13.08 -44.24 -37.98
C MET A 1 -11.75 -43.67 -37.50
N ARG A 2 -10.84 -43.16 -38.34
CA ARG A 2 -9.53 -42.63 -37.94
C ARG A 2 -9.44 -41.10 -37.79
N GLU A 3 -10.42 -40.33 -38.19
CA GLU A 3 -10.36 -38.84 -38.12
C GLU A 3 -10.75 -38.26 -36.77
N THR A 4 -11.59 -38.91 -36.00
CA THR A 4 -12.04 -38.40 -34.70
C THR A 4 -10.98 -38.44 -33.62
N ALA A 5 -10.01 -39.37 -33.68
CA ALA A 5 -8.91 -39.48 -32.74
C ALA A 5 -7.84 -38.37 -32.89
N ARG A 6 -7.67 -37.79 -34.09
CA ARG A 6 -6.71 -36.72 -34.34
C ARG A 6 -7.18 -35.36 -33.87
N LYS A 7 -8.53 -35.11 -33.86
CA LYS A 7 -9.13 -33.86 -33.32
C LYS A 7 -9.06 -33.81 -31.80
N LYS A 8 -9.22 -34.93 -31.10
CA LYS A 8 -9.13 -34.98 -29.63
C LYS A 8 -7.73 -34.69 -29.11
N LYS A 9 -6.67 -35.11 -29.81
CA LYS A 9 -5.29 -34.82 -29.40
C LYS A 9 -4.93 -33.33 -29.56
N LYS A 10 -5.44 -32.63 -30.59
CA LYS A 10 -5.22 -31.18 -30.79
C LYS A 10 -5.95 -30.34 -29.74
N ALA A 11 -7.18 -30.71 -29.36
CA ALA A 11 -7.94 -30.02 -28.31
C ALA A 11 -7.25 -30.14 -26.92
N GLY A 12 -6.74 -31.31 -26.57
CA GLY A 12 -5.99 -31.49 -25.32
C GLY A 12 -4.71 -30.65 -25.23
N TRP A 13 -4.03 -30.44 -26.35
CA TRP A 13 -2.81 -29.62 -26.40
C TRP A 13 -3.11 -28.12 -26.26
N ILE A 14 -4.22 -27.66 -26.84
CA ILE A 14 -4.69 -26.27 -26.71
C ILE A 14 -5.15 -25.99 -25.27
N ILE A 15 -5.91 -26.91 -24.67
CA ILE A 15 -6.37 -26.78 -23.27
C ILE A 15 -5.15 -26.79 -22.32
N GLY A 16 -4.19 -27.70 -22.52
CA GLY A 16 -2.95 -27.73 -21.75
C GLY A 16 -2.13 -26.44 -21.88
N GLY A 17 -2.05 -25.86 -23.09
CA GLY A 17 -1.38 -24.57 -23.31
C GLY A 17 -2.04 -23.40 -22.60
N ILE A 18 -3.38 -23.33 -22.62
CA ILE A 18 -4.15 -22.29 -21.92
C ILE A 18 -3.97 -22.42 -20.40
N LEU A 19 -4.01 -23.65 -19.90
CA LEU A 19 -3.82 -23.90 -18.44
C LEU A 19 -2.40 -23.53 -18.00
N ALA A 20 -1.38 -23.88 -18.78
CA ALA A 20 0.00 -23.50 -18.50
C ALA A 20 0.21 -21.99 -18.55
N PHE A 21 -0.43 -21.29 -19.51
CA PHE A 21 -0.39 -19.82 -19.59
C PHE A 21 -1.07 -19.17 -18.38
N LEU A 22 -2.24 -19.67 -17.97
CA LEU A 22 -2.94 -19.18 -16.75
C LEU A 22 -2.09 -19.39 -15.50
N PHE A 23 -1.43 -20.53 -15.37
CA PHE A 23 -0.54 -20.82 -14.24
C PHE A 23 0.68 -19.89 -14.23
N ALA A 24 1.29 -19.65 -15.38
CA ALA A 24 2.39 -18.72 -15.52
C ALA A 24 1.97 -17.26 -15.19
N ALA A 25 0.81 -16.83 -15.67
CA ALA A 25 0.25 -15.51 -15.34
C ALA A 25 -0.01 -15.35 -13.83
N LEU A 26 -0.62 -16.36 -13.20
CA LEU A 26 -0.83 -16.39 -11.74
C LEU A 26 0.48 -16.35 -10.96
N ALA A 27 1.51 -17.08 -11.40
CA ALA A 27 2.83 -17.06 -10.76
C ALA A 27 3.48 -15.67 -10.86
N VAL A 28 3.40 -15.02 -12.03
CA VAL A 28 3.91 -13.64 -12.20
C VAL A 28 3.16 -12.67 -11.30
N LEU A 29 1.84 -12.75 -11.23
CA LEU A 29 1.02 -11.91 -10.36
C LEU A 29 1.38 -12.14 -8.88
N ALA A 30 1.58 -13.39 -8.47
CA ALA A 30 2.00 -13.70 -7.11
C ALA A 30 3.39 -13.11 -6.78
N VAL A 31 4.35 -13.21 -7.70
CA VAL A 31 5.68 -12.61 -7.52
C VAL A 31 5.58 -11.10 -7.39
N LEU A 32 4.78 -10.44 -8.23
CA LEU A 32 4.59 -8.99 -8.18
C LEU A 32 3.90 -8.54 -6.87
N ALA A 33 2.91 -9.31 -6.39
CA ALA A 33 2.23 -9.01 -5.13
C ALA A 33 3.15 -9.21 -3.90
N LEU A 34 4.01 -10.22 -3.94
CA LEU A 34 4.95 -10.53 -2.86
C LEU A 34 6.22 -9.66 -2.89
N SER A 35 6.47 -8.94 -3.99
CA SER A 35 7.61 -8.06 -4.10
C SER A 35 7.35 -6.75 -3.35
N ASP A 36 8.24 -6.41 -2.43
CA ASP A 36 8.18 -5.17 -1.68
C ASP A 36 9.03 -4.09 -2.39
N PRO A 37 8.40 -3.04 -2.94
CA PRO A 37 9.11 -1.98 -3.66
C PRO A 37 9.99 -1.10 -2.75
N LYS A 38 9.78 -1.14 -1.43
CA LYS A 38 10.48 -0.29 -0.45
C LYS A 38 11.28 -1.08 0.58
N LYS A 39 11.55 -2.36 0.33
CA LYS A 39 12.23 -3.25 1.26
C LYS A 39 13.60 -2.71 1.75
N ASP A 40 14.32 -2.00 0.89
CA ASP A 40 15.66 -1.49 1.18
C ASP A 40 15.66 -0.04 1.68
N GLN A 41 14.48 0.59 1.85
CA GLN A 41 14.39 1.93 2.41
C GLN A 41 14.43 1.86 3.93
N ALA A 42 15.40 2.57 4.52
CA ALA A 42 15.46 2.78 5.98
C ALA A 42 14.42 3.84 6.36
N PHE A 43 13.36 3.43 7.03
CA PHE A 43 12.37 4.35 7.60
C PHE A 43 12.85 4.78 8.98
N HIS A 44 13.13 6.09 9.14
CA HIS A 44 13.45 6.64 10.44
C HIS A 44 12.15 6.83 11.22
N GLN A 45 12.05 6.16 12.36
CA GLN A 45 11.05 6.49 13.38
C GLN A 45 11.65 7.61 14.21
N GLY A 46 11.09 8.81 14.08
CA GLY A 46 11.66 10.01 14.66
C GLY A 46 11.49 10.11 16.17
N ALA A 47 12.45 10.76 16.79
CA ALA A 47 12.48 11.04 18.22
C ALA A 47 11.91 12.45 18.58
N THR A 48 11.32 13.18 17.63
CA THR A 48 11.10 14.64 17.74
C THR A 48 9.62 15.03 17.94
N GLN A 49 8.76 14.11 18.35
CA GLN A 49 7.30 14.31 18.48
C GLN A 49 6.92 15.59 19.27
N ARG A 50 7.65 15.92 20.34
CA ARG A 50 7.36 17.11 21.16
C ARG A 50 7.55 18.42 20.40
N ALA A 51 8.63 18.55 19.62
CA ALA A 51 8.91 19.76 18.85
C ALA A 51 7.86 19.99 17.74
N THR A 52 7.42 18.92 17.10
CA THR A 52 6.40 18.96 16.05
C THR A 52 5.04 19.36 16.61
N VAL A 53 4.63 18.80 17.76
CA VAL A 53 3.38 19.17 18.44
C VAL A 53 3.40 20.64 18.89
N GLN A 54 4.54 21.15 19.38
CA GLN A 54 4.68 22.55 19.73
C GLN A 54 4.57 23.48 18.53
N ALA A 55 5.21 23.13 17.39
CA ALA A 55 5.11 23.92 16.15
C ALA A 55 3.67 23.98 15.63
N LEU A 56 2.94 22.85 15.67
CA LEU A 56 1.52 22.81 15.29
C LEU A 56 0.66 23.65 16.23
N ALA A 57 0.88 23.56 17.55
CA ALA A 57 0.13 24.35 18.51
C ALA A 57 0.35 25.86 18.32
N GLN A 58 1.58 26.30 18.05
CA GLN A 58 1.90 27.69 17.76
C GLN A 58 1.26 28.15 16.44
N GLY A 59 1.34 27.35 15.38
CA GLY A 59 0.69 27.67 14.09
C GLY A 59 -0.83 27.83 14.23
N THR A 60 -1.47 26.94 15.00
CA THR A 60 -2.92 27.00 15.27
C THR A 60 -3.29 28.27 16.05
N LEU A 61 -2.48 28.67 17.01
CA LEU A 61 -2.73 29.88 17.83
C LEU A 61 -2.50 31.18 17.03
N THR A 62 -1.55 31.17 16.10
CA THR A 62 -1.19 32.36 15.30
C THR A 62 -1.93 32.45 13.97
N GLY A 63 -2.66 31.37 13.57
CA GLY A 63 -3.34 31.28 12.28
C GLY A 63 -2.37 31.20 11.10
N GLN A 64 -1.09 30.90 11.34
CA GLN A 64 -0.08 30.80 10.27
C GLN A 64 0.02 29.35 9.77
N PRO A 65 0.24 29.15 8.45
CA PRO A 65 0.48 27.81 7.92
C PRO A 65 1.77 27.23 8.49
N VAL A 66 1.71 26.00 8.96
CA VAL A 66 2.86 25.24 9.46
C VAL A 66 3.30 24.27 8.39
N ALA A 67 4.54 24.42 7.91
CA ALA A 67 5.15 23.42 7.03
C ALA A 67 5.68 22.27 7.86
N LEU A 68 5.27 21.05 7.53
CA LEU A 68 5.74 19.80 8.16
C LEU A 68 6.64 19.04 7.20
N SER A 69 7.75 18.55 7.70
CA SER A 69 8.57 17.58 6.95
C SER A 69 7.96 16.17 7.05
N GLU A 70 8.40 15.26 6.17
CA GLU A 70 7.98 13.85 6.22
C GLU A 70 8.33 13.19 7.56
N GLU A 71 9.51 13.51 8.11
CA GLU A 71 9.93 13.04 9.43
C GLU A 71 8.95 13.49 10.51
N GLN A 72 8.57 14.77 10.48
CA GLN A 72 7.62 15.32 11.42
C GLN A 72 6.21 14.72 11.28
N LEU A 73 5.79 14.41 10.05
CA LEU A 73 4.52 13.70 9.81
C LEU A 73 4.55 12.29 10.41
N ASN A 74 5.64 11.56 10.22
CA ASN A 74 5.78 10.22 10.77
C ASN A 74 5.91 10.23 12.31
N ASP A 75 6.52 11.27 12.88
CA ASP A 75 6.61 11.49 14.33
C ASP A 75 5.25 11.76 14.99
N LEU A 76 4.29 12.32 14.23
CA LEU A 76 2.93 12.56 14.71
C LEU A 76 2.08 11.29 14.74
N LEU A 77 2.49 10.23 14.02
CA LEU A 77 1.76 8.98 14.03
C LEU A 77 1.86 8.33 15.42
N PRO A 78 0.75 7.85 15.99
CA PRO A 78 0.78 7.11 17.24
C PRO A 78 1.71 5.90 17.14
N SER A 79 2.55 5.68 18.14
CA SER A 79 3.50 4.55 18.17
C SER A 79 2.82 3.17 18.14
N ASP A 80 1.57 3.11 18.55
CA ASP A 80 0.72 1.93 18.60
C ASP A 80 -0.23 1.82 17.40
N LEU A 81 -0.16 2.75 16.42
CA LEU A 81 -1.03 2.75 15.24
C LEU A 81 -0.96 1.44 14.47
N ALA A 82 0.22 0.86 14.32
CA ALA A 82 0.39 -0.44 13.67
C ALA A 82 -0.36 -1.56 14.40
N ALA A 83 -0.39 -1.52 15.73
CA ALA A 83 -1.13 -2.48 16.55
C ALA A 83 -2.65 -2.28 16.39
N TYR A 84 -3.14 -1.04 16.35
CA TYR A 84 -4.56 -0.75 16.11
C TYR A 84 -5.06 -1.23 14.75
N LEU A 85 -4.21 -1.16 13.72
CA LEU A 85 -4.54 -1.61 12.38
C LEU A 85 -4.38 -3.13 12.19
N SER A 86 -3.81 -3.82 13.17
CA SER A 86 -3.63 -5.27 13.13
C SER A 86 -4.90 -6.01 13.57
N THR A 87 -5.12 -7.17 12.96
CA THR A 87 -6.20 -8.12 13.31
C THR A 87 -5.61 -9.51 13.52
N ASP A 88 -6.41 -10.49 13.92
CA ASP A 88 -5.95 -11.87 14.14
C ASP A 88 -5.28 -12.50 12.91
N SER A 89 -5.71 -12.11 11.70
CA SER A 89 -5.19 -12.63 10.45
C SER A 89 -4.20 -11.71 9.74
N LEU A 90 -4.18 -10.41 10.11
CA LEU A 90 -3.36 -9.37 9.50
C LEU A 90 -2.52 -8.67 10.55
N THR A 91 -1.21 -8.75 10.45
CA THR A 91 -0.29 -7.99 11.31
C THR A 91 0.32 -6.83 10.52
N VAL A 92 0.07 -5.61 10.94
CA VAL A 92 0.75 -4.42 10.41
C VAL A 92 2.07 -4.25 11.14
N LYS A 93 3.19 -4.26 10.40
CA LYS A 93 4.53 -4.16 11.00
C LYS A 93 4.94 -2.72 11.30
N ALA A 94 4.56 -1.80 10.42
CA ALA A 94 4.85 -0.38 10.54
C ALA A 94 3.85 0.43 9.71
N VAL A 95 3.76 1.73 9.99
CA VAL A 95 3.05 2.70 9.19
C VAL A 95 4.03 3.81 8.84
N HIS A 96 4.19 4.10 7.57
CA HIS A 96 5.07 5.16 7.12
C HIS A 96 4.34 6.05 6.12
N VAL A 97 4.50 7.36 6.28
CA VAL A 97 3.88 8.36 5.42
C VAL A 97 4.97 9.18 4.75
N SER A 98 4.87 9.33 3.44
CA SER A 98 5.75 10.18 2.63
C SER A 98 4.93 11.12 1.76
N LEU A 99 5.55 12.21 1.32
CA LEU A 99 4.97 13.14 0.37
C LEU A 99 5.44 12.78 -1.03
N THR A 100 4.50 12.73 -1.98
CA THR A 100 4.83 12.55 -3.38
C THR A 100 5.07 13.91 -4.05
N GLU A 101 5.72 13.90 -5.22
CA GLU A 101 5.92 15.13 -6.03
C GLU A 101 4.60 15.79 -6.43
N ASP A 102 3.52 15.04 -6.54
CA ASP A 102 2.17 15.50 -6.85
C ASP A 102 1.40 16.03 -5.62
N SER A 103 2.08 16.26 -4.49
CA SER A 103 1.47 16.71 -3.23
C SER A 103 0.43 15.74 -2.65
N LEU A 104 0.51 14.46 -2.99
CA LEU A 104 -0.27 13.40 -2.37
C LEU A 104 0.49 12.83 -1.18
N LEU A 105 -0.24 12.32 -0.21
CA LEU A 105 0.33 11.50 0.86
C LEU A 105 0.43 10.05 0.37
N GLU A 106 1.61 9.48 0.44
CA GLU A 106 1.80 8.06 0.20
C GLU A 106 1.96 7.34 1.54
N VAL A 107 1.05 6.44 1.84
CA VAL A 107 1.05 5.61 3.05
C VAL A 107 1.57 4.24 2.69
N TYR A 108 2.67 3.85 3.30
CA TYR A 108 3.31 2.56 3.12
C TYR A 108 3.11 1.70 4.37
N LEU A 109 2.56 0.51 4.18
CA LEU A 109 2.18 -0.44 5.22
C LEU A 109 2.81 -1.81 4.91
N PRO A 110 3.96 -2.16 5.48
CA PRO A 110 4.42 -3.54 5.46
C PRO A 110 3.54 -4.37 6.38
N VAL A 111 2.88 -5.38 5.84
CA VAL A 111 1.93 -6.22 6.55
C VAL A 111 2.30 -7.69 6.44
N ARG A 112 1.85 -8.48 7.40
CA ARG A 112 1.89 -9.95 7.34
C ARG A 112 0.47 -10.49 7.39
N LEU A 113 0.06 -11.13 6.31
CA LEU A 113 -1.24 -11.77 6.16
C LEU A 113 -1.07 -13.30 6.20
N GLN A 114 -1.55 -13.95 7.25
CA GLN A 114 -1.46 -15.42 7.41
C GLN A 114 -0.04 -15.98 7.22
N GLY A 115 0.97 -15.24 7.69
CA GLY A 115 2.38 -15.65 7.58
C GLY A 115 3.09 -15.18 6.30
N ILE A 116 2.38 -14.58 5.35
CA ILE A 116 2.93 -14.03 4.10
C ILE A 116 3.20 -12.56 4.27
N ASP A 117 4.43 -12.13 4.00
CA ASP A 117 4.82 -10.72 4.04
C ASP A 117 4.39 -10.03 2.74
N LEU A 118 3.67 -8.92 2.87
CA LEU A 118 3.16 -8.09 1.78
C LEU A 118 3.47 -6.63 2.06
N ALA A 119 3.59 -5.82 1.02
CA ALA A 119 3.68 -4.38 1.13
C ALA A 119 2.41 -3.75 0.54
N VAL A 120 1.69 -2.98 1.33
CA VAL A 120 0.55 -2.20 0.87
C VAL A 120 0.99 -0.75 0.75
N THR A 121 0.79 -0.14 -0.42
CA THR A 121 1.07 1.27 -0.66
C THR A 121 -0.21 1.95 -1.13
N MET A 122 -0.55 3.04 -0.48
CA MET A 122 -1.78 3.78 -0.72
C MET A 122 -1.43 5.26 -0.95
N GLN A 123 -1.95 5.85 -2.03
CA GLN A 123 -1.83 7.29 -2.27
C GLN A 123 -3.15 7.96 -1.91
N VAL A 124 -3.05 8.99 -1.10
CA VAL A 124 -4.21 9.68 -0.53
C VAL A 124 -4.09 11.18 -0.80
N ASN A 125 -5.17 11.78 -1.26
CA ASN A 125 -5.27 13.21 -1.41
C ASN A 125 -6.00 13.81 -0.19
N PRO A 126 -5.34 14.59 0.65
CA PRO A 126 -6.01 15.31 1.72
C PRO A 126 -6.76 16.53 1.13
N VAL A 127 -8.07 16.55 1.27
CA VAL A 127 -8.93 17.67 0.86
C VAL A 127 -9.54 18.31 2.08
N CYS A 128 -9.46 19.63 2.19
CA CYS A 128 -10.11 20.35 3.27
C CYS A 128 -11.42 20.98 2.76
N GLU A 129 -12.55 20.45 3.22
CA GLU A 129 -13.88 20.95 2.91
C GLU A 129 -14.63 21.30 4.21
N ALA A 130 -15.18 22.52 4.26
CA ALA A 130 -15.96 23.01 5.40
C ALA A 130 -15.26 22.84 6.77
N GLY A 131 -13.93 23.01 6.83
CA GLY A 131 -13.13 22.86 8.04
C GLY A 131 -12.90 21.40 8.48
N LYS A 132 -13.24 20.43 7.64
CA LYS A 132 -12.97 19.01 7.85
C LYS A 132 -11.95 18.50 6.83
N ILE A 133 -10.98 17.72 7.29
CA ILE A 133 -10.03 17.05 6.41
C ILE A 133 -10.67 15.74 5.96
N GLN A 134 -10.82 15.59 4.64
CA GLN A 134 -11.23 14.35 3.99
C GLN A 134 -10.01 13.73 3.31
N LEU A 135 -9.85 12.43 3.45
CA LEU A 135 -8.78 11.68 2.82
C LEU A 135 -9.37 10.90 1.64
N GLN A 136 -9.02 11.30 0.42
CA GLN A 136 -9.47 10.63 -0.80
C GLN A 136 -8.41 9.65 -1.28
N ILE A 137 -8.71 8.36 -1.32
CA ILE A 137 -7.81 7.34 -1.86
C ILE A 137 -7.74 7.51 -3.37
N LYS A 138 -6.54 7.76 -3.90
CA LYS A 138 -6.27 7.90 -5.34
C LYS A 138 -5.75 6.63 -5.95
N SER A 139 -4.91 5.90 -5.24
CA SER A 139 -4.40 4.60 -5.68
C SER A 139 -4.13 3.68 -4.51
N LEU A 140 -4.26 2.39 -4.74
CA LEU A 140 -3.93 1.32 -3.82
C LEU A 140 -3.11 0.28 -4.56
N ARG A 141 -2.02 -0.20 -3.96
CA ARG A 141 -1.15 -1.23 -4.50
C ARG A 141 -0.83 -2.26 -3.44
N VAL A 142 -0.71 -3.51 -3.86
CA VAL A 142 -0.16 -4.60 -3.05
C VAL A 142 1.10 -5.10 -3.76
N GLY A 143 2.26 -4.85 -3.17
CA GLY A 143 3.53 -4.96 -3.86
C GLY A 143 3.57 -4.03 -5.07
N TYR A 144 3.76 -4.59 -6.26
CA TYR A 144 3.69 -3.85 -7.52
C TYR A 144 2.31 -3.92 -8.21
N LEU A 145 1.35 -4.67 -7.66
CA LEU A 145 0.03 -4.82 -8.26
C LEU A 145 -0.90 -3.68 -7.87
N PRO A 146 -1.46 -2.95 -8.85
CA PRO A 146 -2.51 -1.98 -8.57
C PRO A 146 -3.82 -2.71 -8.21
N VAL A 147 -4.47 -2.22 -7.17
CA VAL A 147 -5.80 -2.68 -6.75
C VAL A 147 -6.82 -1.64 -7.18
N PRO A 148 -7.93 -2.03 -7.85
CA PRO A 148 -9.00 -1.11 -8.19
C PRO A 148 -9.57 -0.45 -6.93
N THR A 149 -9.65 0.88 -6.93
CA THR A 149 -10.18 1.65 -5.79
C THR A 149 -11.69 1.50 -5.60
N ASP A 150 -12.38 0.98 -6.61
CA ASP A 150 -13.82 0.70 -6.54
C ASP A 150 -14.19 -0.45 -5.60
N TRP A 151 -13.19 -1.14 -5.05
CA TRP A 151 -13.36 -2.27 -4.14
C TRP A 151 -13.14 -1.91 -2.66
N VAL A 152 -12.84 -0.63 -2.36
CA VAL A 152 -12.48 -0.16 -1.00
C VAL A 152 -13.55 0.85 -0.45
#